data_8f43c645a374bf38d721b53300f7afe7
#
_entry.id   8f43c645a374bf38d721b53300f7afe7
#
_cell.length_a   1.000
_cell.length_b   1.000
_cell.length_c   1.000
_cell.angle_alpha   90.00
_cell.angle_beta   90.00
_cell.angle_gamma   90.00
#
_symmetry.space_group_name_H-M   'P 1'
#
loop_
_entity.id
_entity.type
_entity.pdbx_description
1 polymer ?
#
loop_
_entity_poly.entity_id
_entity_poly.type
_entity_poly.pdbx_seq_one_letter_code
_entity_poly.pdbx_strand_id
1 'polypeptide(L)'
;DSDSPKQKTIVQTIWENILAMTALYIFIGATANTDRVFHERMKMEVMVAEGKYKDALNVKTSKADKDSTITMLRAYALAREDKMGERLFEYRVYGGSEALLPNGTTVKSLLLPRYEIFRFVAKPAVEKMGVTQYLKWMKKHRYAKKPLRDYLLCAYLMDRKIDLFVKELVDDKETEFEKLPKHYREALILYNHIRSNPMVSYHNDIMDTDYTDMQNILRSVTNKKEAMSMAGKSYGNTYWYYYFSGK
;
A
#
# COMPACT_ATOMS: atom_id res chain seq x y z
N ASP A 1 7.23 -5.21 74.28
CA ASP A 1 6.40 -6.01 73.42
C ASP A 1 7.14 -6.19 72.06
N SER A 2 7.80 -7.33 71.92
CA SER A 2 8.50 -7.70 70.74
C SER A 2 7.49 -8.43 69.84
N ASP A 3 6.99 -7.73 68.85
CA ASP A 3 6.22 -8.35 67.74
C ASP A 3 7.15 -9.24 66.92
N SER A 4 7.18 -10.52 67.22
CA SER A 4 7.86 -11.51 66.39
C SER A 4 7.08 -11.64 65.05
N PRO A 5 7.72 -11.56 63.88
CA PRO A 5 7.04 -11.71 62.64
C PRO A 5 6.41 -13.10 62.55
N LYS A 6 5.08 -13.16 62.42
CA LYS A 6 4.34 -14.42 62.26
C LYS A 6 4.88 -15.17 61.03
N GLN A 7 5.45 -16.33 61.24
CA GLN A 7 5.96 -17.19 60.19
C GLN A 7 4.81 -17.59 59.27
N LYS A 8 4.87 -17.16 57.99
CA LYS A 8 3.86 -17.50 56.99
C LYS A 8 3.82 -19.00 56.75
N THR A 9 2.64 -19.58 56.71
CA THR A 9 2.46 -21.00 56.41
C THR A 9 2.80 -21.23 54.92
N ILE A 10 3.37 -22.38 54.55
CA ILE A 10 3.70 -22.76 53.16
C ILE A 10 2.50 -22.56 52.24
N VAL A 11 1.32 -22.91 52.74
CA VAL A 11 0.04 -22.73 51.98
C VAL A 11 -0.23 -21.24 51.67
N GLN A 12 0.01 -20.33 52.65
CA GLN A 12 -0.17 -18.89 52.44
C GLN A 12 0.81 -18.36 51.39
N THR A 13 2.06 -18.80 51.43
CA THR A 13 3.07 -18.41 50.42
C THR A 13 2.70 -18.90 49.02
N ILE A 14 2.17 -20.12 48.88
CA ILE A 14 1.70 -20.66 47.61
C ILE A 14 0.55 -19.82 47.05
N TRP A 15 -0.46 -19.50 47.89
CA TRP A 15 -1.58 -18.67 47.50
C TRP A 15 -1.21 -17.25 47.09
N GLU A 16 -0.29 -16.60 47.82
CA GLU A 16 0.25 -15.28 47.48
C GLU A 16 0.95 -15.30 46.14
N ASN A 17 1.75 -16.33 45.84
CA ASN A 17 2.42 -16.46 44.53
C ASN A 17 1.41 -16.71 43.41
N ILE A 18 0.40 -17.56 43.61
CA ILE A 18 -0.66 -17.80 42.61
C ILE A 18 -1.41 -16.50 42.36
N LEU A 19 -1.76 -15.75 43.40
CA LEU A 19 -2.48 -14.48 43.27
C LEU A 19 -1.63 -13.43 42.53
N ALA A 20 -0.36 -13.33 42.83
CA ALA A 20 0.59 -12.43 42.15
C ALA A 20 0.75 -12.80 40.68
N MET A 21 0.90 -14.08 40.37
CA MET A 21 0.96 -14.55 38.95
C MET A 21 -0.34 -14.28 38.20
N THR A 22 -1.48 -14.53 38.82
CA THR A 22 -2.79 -14.27 38.25
C THR A 22 -2.97 -12.77 37.98
N ALA A 23 -2.63 -11.92 38.92
CA ALA A 23 -2.66 -10.47 38.75
C ALA A 23 -1.73 -10.01 37.60
N LEU A 24 -0.53 -10.60 37.50
CA LEU A 24 0.41 -10.32 36.42
C LEU A 24 -0.18 -10.74 35.04
N TYR A 25 -0.80 -11.92 34.95
CA TYR A 25 -1.44 -12.36 33.71
C TYR A 25 -2.62 -11.47 33.31
N ILE A 26 -3.45 -11.05 34.29
CA ILE A 26 -4.55 -10.10 34.03
C ILE A 26 -3.98 -8.76 33.56
N PHE A 27 -2.91 -8.26 34.19
CA PHE A 27 -2.26 -7.03 33.80
C PHE A 27 -1.68 -7.11 32.38
N ILE A 28 -0.96 -8.18 32.03
CA ILE A 28 -0.44 -8.42 30.69
C ILE A 28 -1.58 -8.48 29.69
N GLY A 29 -2.67 -9.20 29.98
CA GLY A 29 -3.85 -9.30 29.13
C GLY A 29 -4.55 -7.95 28.92
N ALA A 30 -4.65 -7.14 29.98
CA ALA A 30 -5.29 -5.81 29.90
C ALA A 30 -4.42 -4.76 29.17
N THR A 31 -3.09 -4.91 29.21
CA THR A 31 -2.15 -3.97 28.55
C THR A 31 -1.66 -4.46 27.21
N ALA A 32 -1.96 -5.72 26.84
CA ALA A 32 -1.59 -6.28 25.55
C ALA A 32 -2.17 -5.44 24.42
N ASN A 33 -1.34 -5.14 23.43
CA ASN A 33 -1.81 -4.44 22.24
C ASN A 33 -2.75 -5.34 21.45
N THR A 34 -4.05 -5.02 21.46
CA THR A 34 -5.10 -5.73 20.72
C THR A 34 -5.36 -5.11 19.34
N ASP A 35 -4.56 -4.11 18.93
CA ASP A 35 -4.69 -3.47 17.62
C ASP A 35 -4.37 -4.47 16.50
N ARG A 36 -5.42 -4.96 15.88
CA ARG A 36 -5.34 -5.91 14.78
C ARG A 36 -4.55 -5.36 13.60
N VAL A 37 -4.70 -4.06 13.28
CA VAL A 37 -3.99 -3.41 12.17
C VAL A 37 -2.49 -3.44 12.42
N PHE A 38 -2.09 -3.15 13.65
CA PHE A 38 -0.70 -3.23 14.07
C PHE A 38 -0.14 -4.66 13.89
N HIS A 39 -0.86 -5.68 14.32
CA HIS A 39 -0.41 -7.07 14.17
C HIS A 39 -0.32 -7.51 12.69
N GLU A 40 -1.30 -7.15 11.85
CA GLU A 40 -1.27 -7.45 10.42
C GLU A 40 -0.10 -6.73 9.72
N ARG A 41 0.16 -5.46 10.09
CA ARG A 41 1.31 -4.70 9.62
C ARG A 41 2.62 -5.34 10.04
N MET A 42 2.78 -5.67 11.32
CA MET A 42 4.00 -6.32 11.83
C MET A 42 4.27 -7.65 11.16
N LYS A 43 3.23 -8.48 10.98
CA LYS A 43 3.36 -9.75 10.25
C LYS A 43 3.86 -9.53 8.83
N MET A 44 3.31 -8.55 8.11
CA MET A 44 3.75 -8.20 6.76
C MET A 44 5.19 -7.69 6.76
N GLU A 45 5.54 -6.83 7.71
CA GLU A 45 6.88 -6.24 7.82
C GLU A 45 7.96 -7.28 8.09
N VAL A 46 7.70 -8.27 8.98
CA VAL A 46 8.58 -9.42 9.21
C VAL A 46 8.81 -10.19 7.92
N MET A 47 7.74 -10.53 7.20
CA MET A 47 7.85 -11.28 5.93
C MET A 47 8.65 -10.49 4.88
N VAL A 48 8.44 -9.18 4.79
CA VAL A 48 9.20 -8.32 3.87
C VAL A 48 10.68 -8.26 4.25
N ALA A 49 10.98 -8.12 5.55
CA ALA A 49 12.37 -8.11 6.05
C ALA A 49 13.09 -9.44 5.80
N GLU A 50 12.36 -10.56 5.86
CA GLU A 50 12.88 -11.90 5.53
C GLU A 50 12.95 -12.19 4.02
N GLY A 51 12.54 -11.26 3.16
CA GLY A 51 12.50 -11.44 1.71
C GLY A 51 11.36 -12.33 1.19
N LYS A 52 10.40 -12.67 2.05
CA LYS A 52 9.20 -13.47 1.72
C LYS A 52 8.10 -12.58 1.11
N TYR A 53 8.39 -11.93 -0.02
CA TYR A 53 7.51 -10.91 -0.61
C TYR A 53 6.15 -11.46 -1.02
N LYS A 54 6.09 -12.66 -1.59
CA LYS A 54 4.82 -13.31 -1.98
C LYS A 54 3.92 -13.58 -0.78
N ASP A 55 4.51 -14.03 0.33
CA ASP A 55 3.77 -14.31 1.57
C ASP A 55 3.26 -13.02 2.20
N ALA A 56 4.08 -11.95 2.19
CA ALA A 56 3.69 -10.62 2.64
C ALA A 56 2.46 -10.09 1.86
N LEU A 57 2.41 -10.31 0.56
CA LEU A 57 1.29 -9.92 -0.30
C LEU A 57 0.00 -10.69 -0.01
N ASN A 58 0.09 -11.90 0.56
CA ASN A 58 -1.06 -12.72 0.94
C ASN A 58 -1.64 -12.37 2.32
N VAL A 59 -1.00 -11.47 3.09
CA VAL A 59 -1.53 -11.02 4.37
C VAL A 59 -2.84 -10.26 4.13
N LYS A 60 -3.95 -10.82 4.64
CA LYS A 60 -5.27 -10.20 4.57
C LYS A 60 -5.33 -9.05 5.57
N THR A 61 -5.65 -7.87 5.09
CA THR A 61 -5.91 -6.69 5.92
C THR A 61 -7.39 -6.36 5.93
N SER A 62 -7.90 -5.79 7.01
CA SER A 62 -9.30 -5.40 7.09
C SER A 62 -9.64 -4.31 6.07
N LYS A 63 -10.88 -4.32 5.60
CA LYS A 63 -11.39 -3.28 4.69
C LYS A 63 -11.47 -1.89 5.33
N ALA A 64 -11.51 -1.82 6.65
CA ALA A 64 -11.58 -0.58 7.41
C ALA A 64 -10.19 0.07 7.64
N ASP A 65 -9.11 -0.69 7.46
CA ASP A 65 -7.78 -0.28 7.84
C ASP A 65 -7.19 0.70 6.83
N LYS A 66 -6.96 1.93 7.29
CA LYS A 66 -6.37 3.03 6.52
C LYS A 66 -4.91 3.24 6.95
N ASP A 67 -4.05 2.23 6.76
CA ASP A 67 -2.64 2.33 7.11
C ASP A 67 -1.77 2.51 5.86
N SER A 68 -1.16 3.69 5.75
CA SER A 68 -0.25 4.02 4.65
C SER A 68 1.04 3.20 4.69
N THR A 69 1.46 2.69 5.86
CA THR A 69 2.63 1.81 5.98
C THR A 69 2.37 0.46 5.31
N ILE A 70 1.15 -0.08 5.42
CA ILE A 70 0.75 -1.29 4.70
C ILE A 70 0.82 -1.06 3.18
N THR A 71 0.42 0.12 2.70
CA THR A 71 0.55 0.49 1.28
C THR A 71 2.02 0.48 0.84
N MET A 72 2.93 1.07 1.65
CA MET A 72 4.37 1.05 1.37
C MET A 72 4.93 -0.37 1.32
N LEU A 73 4.61 -1.20 2.31
CA LEU A 73 5.10 -2.58 2.37
C LEU A 73 4.64 -3.41 1.16
N ARG A 74 3.39 -3.24 0.74
CA ARG A 74 2.85 -3.86 -0.48
C ARG A 74 3.55 -3.38 -1.73
N ALA A 75 3.69 -2.05 -1.89
CA ALA A 75 4.38 -1.47 -3.03
C ALA A 75 5.82 -1.97 -3.12
N TYR A 76 6.53 -2.02 -1.99
CA TYR A 76 7.89 -2.55 -1.93
C TYR A 76 7.95 -4.04 -2.30
N ALA A 77 7.07 -4.87 -1.72
CA ALA A 77 7.01 -6.30 -2.03
C ALA A 77 6.67 -6.57 -3.51
N LEU A 78 5.70 -5.81 -4.07
CA LEU A 78 5.35 -5.90 -5.49
C LEU A 78 6.50 -5.47 -6.40
N ALA A 79 7.22 -4.41 -6.03
CA ALA A 79 8.37 -3.94 -6.81
C ALA A 79 9.55 -4.95 -6.77
N ARG A 80 9.72 -5.66 -5.65
CA ARG A 80 10.69 -6.77 -5.54
C ARG A 80 10.34 -7.96 -6.42
N GLU A 81 9.06 -8.17 -6.71
CA GLU A 81 8.54 -9.22 -7.60
C GLU A 81 8.35 -8.74 -9.05
N ASP A 82 8.77 -7.50 -9.40
CA ASP A 82 8.53 -6.85 -10.72
C ASP A 82 7.03 -6.82 -11.10
N LYS A 83 6.12 -6.67 -10.11
CA LYS A 83 4.65 -6.72 -10.30
C LYS A 83 3.92 -5.46 -9.83
N MET A 84 4.63 -4.36 -9.65
CA MET A 84 4.02 -3.15 -9.08
C MET A 84 2.93 -2.57 -10.01
N GLY A 85 3.22 -2.37 -11.29
CA GLY A 85 2.25 -1.90 -12.27
C GLY A 85 1.15 -2.91 -12.62
N GLU A 86 1.39 -4.21 -12.33
CA GLU A 86 0.43 -5.28 -12.61
C GLU A 86 -0.61 -5.42 -11.50
N ARG A 87 -0.23 -5.23 -10.21
CA ARG A 87 -1.05 -5.67 -9.08
C ARG A 87 -1.30 -4.64 -7.99
N LEU A 88 -0.72 -3.42 -8.04
CA LEU A 88 -0.83 -2.47 -6.93
C LEU A 88 -2.28 -2.13 -6.59
N PHE A 89 -3.13 -1.91 -7.59
CA PHE A 89 -4.52 -1.52 -7.42
C PHE A 89 -5.49 -2.70 -7.20
N GLU A 90 -5.00 -3.93 -7.16
CA GLU A 90 -5.75 -5.07 -6.61
C GLU A 90 -5.91 -4.96 -5.08
N TYR A 91 -5.02 -4.22 -4.45
CA TYR A 91 -5.04 -3.93 -3.02
C TYR A 91 -5.67 -2.57 -2.75
N ARG A 92 -6.14 -2.39 -1.53
CA ARG A 92 -6.51 -1.06 -1.07
C ARG A 92 -5.26 -0.22 -0.86
N VAL A 93 -5.25 0.94 -1.49
CA VAL A 93 -4.15 1.90 -1.46
C VAL A 93 -4.58 3.13 -0.69
N TYR A 94 -3.84 3.50 0.36
CA TYR A 94 -4.07 4.67 1.19
C TYR A 94 -2.84 5.58 1.20
N GLY A 95 -3.07 6.88 1.40
CA GLY A 95 -2.01 7.87 1.57
C GLY A 95 -1.44 8.46 0.28
N GLY A 96 -2.04 8.13 -0.90
CA GLY A 96 -1.56 8.66 -2.18
C GLY A 96 -0.10 8.29 -2.45
N SER A 97 0.57 9.07 -3.30
CA SER A 97 1.98 8.84 -3.64
C SER A 97 2.94 8.91 -2.45
N GLU A 98 2.58 9.67 -1.41
CA GLU A 98 3.39 9.79 -0.19
C GLU A 98 3.48 8.48 0.61
N ALA A 99 2.57 7.53 0.34
CA ALA A 99 2.60 6.20 0.95
C ALA A 99 3.59 5.23 0.28
N LEU A 100 4.24 5.60 -0.82
CA LEU A 100 5.16 4.69 -1.52
C LEU A 100 6.53 4.57 -0.84
N LEU A 101 6.96 5.58 -0.10
CA LEU A 101 8.27 5.62 0.55
C LEU A 101 8.16 6.05 2.02
N PRO A 102 9.08 5.62 2.90
CA PRO A 102 9.09 6.05 4.28
C PRO A 102 9.29 7.56 4.43
N ASN A 103 8.38 8.24 5.11
CA ASN A 103 8.44 9.69 5.35
C ASN A 103 8.76 10.05 6.81
N GLY A 104 8.83 9.06 7.70
CA GLY A 104 9.15 9.25 9.11
C GLY A 104 7.99 9.82 9.97
N THR A 105 6.84 10.12 9.36
CA THR A 105 5.63 10.62 10.05
C THR A 105 4.49 9.62 9.97
N THR A 106 3.84 9.51 8.85
CA THR A 106 2.68 8.63 8.60
C THR A 106 3.07 7.26 8.02
N VAL A 107 4.24 7.16 7.40
CA VAL A 107 4.76 5.93 6.81
C VAL A 107 6.06 5.56 7.52
N LYS A 108 5.98 4.58 8.43
CA LYS A 108 7.09 4.17 9.30
C LYS A 108 7.20 2.65 9.32
N SER A 109 8.38 2.16 9.07
CA SER A 109 8.77 0.78 9.26
C SER A 109 9.54 0.64 10.57
N LEU A 110 9.34 -0.45 11.29
CA LEU A 110 10.02 -0.77 12.54
C LEU A 110 11.19 -1.74 12.30
N LEU A 111 11.01 -2.71 11.44
CA LEU A 111 12.00 -3.76 11.15
C LEU A 111 12.76 -3.51 9.86
N LEU A 112 12.09 -2.97 8.83
CA LEU A 112 12.73 -2.70 7.55
C LEU A 112 13.37 -1.31 7.58
N PRO A 113 14.71 -1.22 7.53
CA PRO A 113 15.40 0.07 7.62
C PRO A 113 15.02 0.99 6.45
N ARG A 114 14.72 2.25 6.77
CA ARG A 114 14.37 3.27 5.76
C ARG A 114 15.38 3.34 4.61
N TYR A 115 16.67 3.28 4.92
CA TYR A 115 17.73 3.38 3.90
C TYR A 115 17.70 2.24 2.90
N GLU A 116 17.26 1.03 3.28
CA GLU A 116 17.16 -0.11 2.37
C GLU A 116 16.09 0.10 1.31
N ILE A 117 14.93 0.63 1.71
CA ILE A 117 13.84 0.95 0.78
C ILE A 117 14.31 2.01 -0.22
N PHE A 118 14.92 3.10 0.26
CA PHE A 118 15.45 4.13 -0.63
C PHE A 118 16.56 3.60 -1.54
N ARG A 119 17.50 2.83 -1.00
CA ARG A 119 18.61 2.22 -1.76
C ARG A 119 18.12 1.25 -2.83
N PHE A 120 16.97 0.62 -2.63
CA PHE A 120 16.35 -0.24 -3.65
C PHE A 120 15.85 0.58 -4.85
N VAL A 121 15.24 1.74 -4.61
CA VAL A 121 14.65 2.60 -5.65
C VAL A 121 15.71 3.49 -6.31
N ALA A 122 16.59 4.13 -5.51
CA ALA A 122 17.63 5.06 -5.98
C ALA A 122 18.69 5.27 -4.89
N LYS A 123 19.02 6.53 -4.58
CA LYS A 123 19.84 6.96 -3.43
C LYS A 123 18.94 7.56 -2.35
N PRO A 124 19.30 7.44 -1.06
CA PRO A 124 18.58 8.14 -0.01
C PRO A 124 18.57 9.65 -0.24
N ALA A 125 17.42 10.29 -0.01
CA ALA A 125 17.33 11.74 -0.07
C ALA A 125 18.01 12.38 1.15
N VAL A 126 18.73 13.47 0.92
CA VAL A 126 19.36 14.28 1.99
C VAL A 126 18.36 15.29 2.55
N GLU A 127 17.46 15.79 1.72
CA GLU A 127 16.45 16.79 2.08
C GLU A 127 15.06 16.17 2.23
N LYS A 128 14.20 16.82 3.04
CA LYS A 128 12.79 16.47 3.13
C LYS A 128 12.06 16.99 1.90
N MET A 129 11.74 16.08 0.98
CA MET A 129 10.94 16.37 -0.21
C MET A 129 9.83 15.32 -0.36
N GLY A 130 8.73 15.69 -1.02
CA GLY A 130 7.63 14.76 -1.32
C GLY A 130 8.10 13.63 -2.23
N VAL A 131 7.43 12.48 -2.13
CA VAL A 131 7.83 11.26 -2.85
C VAL A 131 7.92 11.48 -4.35
N THR A 132 6.91 12.08 -4.98
CA THR A 132 6.92 12.35 -6.43
C THR A 132 8.08 13.29 -6.82
N GLN A 133 8.37 14.30 -6.00
CA GLN A 133 9.49 15.23 -6.25
C GLN A 133 10.83 14.50 -6.14
N TYR A 134 11.01 13.67 -5.12
CA TYR A 134 12.19 12.84 -4.94
C TYR A 134 12.43 11.91 -6.15
N LEU A 135 11.40 11.19 -6.60
CA LEU A 135 11.52 10.26 -7.73
C LEU A 135 11.90 10.97 -9.02
N LYS A 136 11.29 12.14 -9.30
CA LYS A 136 11.65 12.99 -10.45
C LYS A 136 13.10 13.49 -10.35
N TRP A 137 13.52 13.93 -9.17
CA TRP A 137 14.86 14.42 -8.95
C TRP A 137 15.90 13.32 -9.17
N MET A 138 15.65 12.12 -8.64
CA MET A 138 16.54 10.97 -8.82
C MET A 138 16.62 10.52 -10.29
N LYS A 139 15.51 10.55 -11.03
CA LYS A 139 15.49 10.29 -12.47
C LYS A 139 16.34 11.32 -13.22
N LYS A 140 16.12 12.61 -12.98
CA LYS A 140 16.82 13.71 -13.65
C LYS A 140 18.34 13.64 -13.45
N HIS A 141 18.80 13.28 -12.26
CA HIS A 141 20.24 13.22 -11.91
C HIS A 141 20.87 11.85 -12.17
N ARG A 142 20.18 10.95 -12.88
CA ARG A 142 20.65 9.61 -13.25
C ARG A 142 21.01 8.71 -12.06
N TYR A 143 20.36 8.89 -10.92
CA TYR A 143 20.47 8.01 -9.76
C TYR A 143 19.39 6.93 -9.73
N ALA A 144 18.53 6.88 -10.76
CA ALA A 144 17.45 5.92 -10.90
C ALA A 144 18.00 4.51 -11.00
N LYS A 145 17.36 3.59 -10.28
CA LYS A 145 17.48 2.14 -10.46
C LYS A 145 16.23 1.61 -11.16
N LYS A 146 16.28 0.36 -11.62
CA LYS A 146 15.17 -0.28 -12.35
C LYS A 146 13.78 -0.02 -11.72
N PRO A 147 13.57 -0.16 -10.39
CA PRO A 147 12.24 0.03 -9.80
C PRO A 147 11.72 1.46 -9.82
N LEU A 148 12.59 2.47 -9.95
CA LEU A 148 12.19 3.87 -9.85
C LEU A 148 11.11 4.25 -10.86
N ARG A 149 11.17 3.69 -12.08
CA ARG A 149 10.17 3.94 -13.13
C ARG A 149 8.77 3.56 -12.66
N ASP A 150 8.61 2.34 -12.14
CA ASP A 150 7.31 1.87 -11.65
C ASP A 150 6.84 2.66 -10.42
N TYR A 151 7.75 3.02 -9.52
CA TYR A 151 7.42 3.91 -8.40
C TYR A 151 6.89 5.27 -8.86
N LEU A 152 7.51 5.87 -9.90
CA LEU A 152 7.07 7.17 -10.42
C LEU A 152 5.72 7.06 -11.15
N LEU A 153 5.55 6.06 -12.00
CA LEU A 153 4.30 5.81 -12.71
C LEU A 153 3.15 5.53 -11.72
N CYS A 154 3.38 4.64 -10.75
CA CYS A 154 2.39 4.36 -9.71
C CYS A 154 2.12 5.58 -8.83
N ALA A 155 3.12 6.42 -8.53
CA ALA A 155 2.90 7.67 -7.80
C ALA A 155 1.91 8.59 -8.52
N TYR A 156 2.05 8.76 -9.84
CA TYR A 156 1.09 9.53 -10.62
C TYR A 156 -0.30 8.92 -10.61
N LEU A 157 -0.41 7.59 -10.75
CA LEU A 157 -1.69 6.90 -10.72
C LEU A 157 -2.37 6.98 -9.35
N MET A 158 -1.62 6.86 -8.26
CA MET A 158 -2.13 6.99 -6.89
C MET A 158 -2.66 8.40 -6.61
N ASP A 159 -2.02 9.42 -7.17
CA ASP A 159 -2.47 10.82 -7.09
C ASP A 159 -3.51 11.18 -8.16
N ARG A 160 -3.94 10.25 -9.02
CA ARG A 160 -4.85 10.46 -10.14
C ARG A 160 -4.36 11.51 -11.15
N LYS A 161 -3.05 11.70 -11.24
CA LYS A 161 -2.38 12.61 -12.19
C LYS A 161 -2.13 11.89 -13.52
N ILE A 162 -3.21 11.51 -14.18
CA ILE A 162 -3.17 10.63 -15.35
C ILE A 162 -2.42 11.25 -16.55
N ASP A 163 -2.50 12.57 -16.71
CA ASP A 163 -1.76 13.27 -17.78
C ASP A 163 -0.23 13.17 -17.58
N LEU A 164 0.23 13.27 -16.30
CA LEU A 164 1.65 13.12 -15.99
C LEU A 164 2.11 11.67 -16.17
N PHE A 165 1.25 10.71 -15.86
CA PHE A 165 1.50 9.30 -16.11
C PHE A 165 1.68 9.02 -17.60
N VAL A 166 0.74 9.50 -18.46
CA VAL A 166 0.80 9.31 -19.89
C VAL A 166 2.02 10.01 -20.50
N LYS A 167 2.29 11.25 -20.08
CA LYS A 167 3.49 11.97 -20.52
C LYS A 167 4.77 11.20 -20.20
N GLU A 168 4.88 10.64 -18.99
CA GLU A 168 6.03 9.83 -18.57
C GLU A 168 6.24 8.59 -19.44
N LEU A 169 5.13 7.93 -19.86
CA LEU A 169 5.19 6.78 -20.77
C LEU A 169 5.60 7.17 -22.18
N VAL A 170 5.08 8.30 -22.71
CA VAL A 170 5.38 8.77 -24.06
C VAL A 170 6.80 9.32 -24.18
N ASP A 171 7.30 10.00 -23.14
CA ASP A 171 8.67 10.52 -23.10
C ASP A 171 9.73 9.39 -23.06
N ASP A 172 9.33 8.18 -22.66
CA ASP A 172 10.20 7.00 -22.68
C ASP A 172 10.07 6.25 -23.99
N LYS A 173 11.05 6.44 -24.89
CA LYS A 173 11.08 5.84 -26.23
C LYS A 173 11.17 4.31 -26.25
N GLU A 174 11.54 3.69 -25.12
CA GLU A 174 11.61 2.24 -24.98
C GLU A 174 10.27 1.63 -24.54
N THR A 175 9.22 2.44 -24.36
CA THR A 175 7.92 1.96 -23.92
C THR A 175 7.22 1.18 -25.03
N GLU A 176 7.05 -0.13 -24.81
CA GLU A 176 6.22 -1.01 -25.63
C GLU A 176 4.81 -1.05 -25.03
N PHE A 177 3.85 -0.35 -25.64
CA PHE A 177 2.49 -0.20 -25.10
C PHE A 177 1.74 -1.53 -24.95
N GLU A 178 1.99 -2.50 -25.86
CA GLU A 178 1.36 -3.83 -25.82
C GLU A 178 1.85 -4.70 -24.64
N LYS A 179 3.03 -4.42 -24.14
CA LYS A 179 3.65 -5.16 -23.03
C LYS A 179 3.50 -4.47 -21.68
N LEU A 180 2.76 -3.38 -21.62
CA LEU A 180 2.54 -2.65 -20.38
C LEU A 180 1.79 -3.50 -19.35
N PRO A 181 2.12 -3.37 -18.05
CA PRO A 181 1.37 -3.98 -16.97
C PRO A 181 -0.13 -3.62 -17.01
N LYS A 182 -0.97 -4.49 -16.44
CA LYS A 182 -2.42 -4.38 -16.45
C LYS A 182 -2.92 -2.98 -16.07
N HIS A 183 -2.50 -2.47 -14.92
CA HIS A 183 -3.01 -1.18 -14.43
C HIS A 183 -2.54 0.03 -15.27
N TYR A 184 -1.41 -0.09 -15.97
CA TYR A 184 -0.96 0.95 -16.89
C TYR A 184 -1.82 0.96 -18.14
N ARG A 185 -2.18 -0.22 -18.67
CA ARG A 185 -3.13 -0.35 -19.79
C ARG A 185 -4.52 0.16 -19.42
N GLU A 186 -5.02 -0.22 -18.23
CA GLU A 186 -6.28 0.31 -17.69
C GLU A 186 -6.25 1.85 -17.56
N ALA A 187 -5.13 2.42 -17.13
CA ALA A 187 -4.99 3.88 -17.05
C ALA A 187 -4.99 4.55 -18.44
N LEU A 188 -4.43 3.91 -19.45
CA LEU A 188 -4.48 4.41 -20.83
C LEU A 188 -5.90 4.36 -21.41
N ILE A 189 -6.64 3.28 -21.19
CA ILE A 189 -8.07 3.20 -21.56
C ILE A 189 -8.85 4.34 -20.91
N LEU A 190 -8.70 4.51 -19.59
CA LEU A 190 -9.34 5.62 -18.87
C LEU A 190 -8.96 6.98 -19.47
N TYR A 191 -7.67 7.19 -19.75
CA TYR A 191 -7.16 8.44 -20.33
C TYR A 191 -7.84 8.77 -21.66
N ASN A 192 -7.95 7.79 -22.57
CA ASN A 192 -8.60 7.97 -23.85
C ASN A 192 -10.09 8.31 -23.70
N HIS A 193 -10.79 7.72 -22.74
CA HIS A 193 -12.21 8.01 -22.51
C HIS A 193 -12.47 9.38 -21.84
N ILE A 194 -11.52 9.94 -21.11
CA ILE A 194 -11.70 11.22 -20.39
C ILE A 194 -11.06 12.42 -21.10
N ARG A 195 -10.28 12.19 -22.17
CA ARG A 195 -9.63 13.24 -22.95
C ARG A 195 -10.17 13.29 -24.37
N SER A 196 -10.60 14.47 -24.81
CA SER A 196 -11.06 14.71 -26.18
C SER A 196 -9.92 14.75 -27.20
N ASN A 197 -8.70 15.06 -26.77
CA ASN A 197 -7.50 15.05 -27.61
C ASN A 197 -6.34 14.35 -26.86
N PRO A 198 -6.32 13.02 -26.85
CA PRO A 198 -5.30 12.27 -26.12
C PRO A 198 -3.92 12.35 -26.82
N MET A 199 -2.84 12.42 -26.02
CA MET A 199 -1.46 12.40 -26.54
C MET A 199 -1.07 11.04 -27.16
N VAL A 200 -1.73 9.97 -26.72
CA VAL A 200 -1.57 8.61 -27.23
C VAL A 200 -2.93 7.93 -27.29
N SER A 201 -3.20 7.25 -28.38
CA SER A 201 -4.38 6.40 -28.53
C SER A 201 -3.99 4.96 -28.19
N TYR A 202 -4.64 4.39 -27.18
CA TYR A 202 -4.48 2.98 -26.82
C TYR A 202 -5.85 2.32 -26.74
N HIS A 203 -6.00 1.21 -27.45
CA HIS A 203 -7.24 0.45 -27.52
C HIS A 203 -6.98 -1.03 -27.23
N ASN A 204 -7.91 -1.63 -26.50
CA ASN A 204 -7.96 -3.06 -26.27
C ASN A 204 -9.43 -3.46 -26.12
N ASP A 205 -9.96 -4.22 -27.06
CA ASP A 205 -11.39 -4.52 -27.17
C ASP A 205 -12.00 -5.05 -25.89
N ILE A 206 -11.28 -5.93 -25.17
CA ILE A 206 -11.77 -6.52 -23.92
C ILE A 206 -11.80 -5.43 -22.83
N MET A 207 -10.71 -4.68 -22.66
CA MET A 207 -10.62 -3.65 -21.62
C MET A 207 -11.55 -2.47 -21.89
N ASP A 208 -11.75 -2.08 -23.16
CA ASP A 208 -12.70 -1.02 -23.55
C ASP A 208 -14.15 -1.44 -23.22
N THR A 209 -14.49 -2.73 -23.45
CA THR A 209 -15.79 -3.30 -23.08
C THR A 209 -15.96 -3.31 -21.57
N ASP A 210 -14.99 -3.85 -20.82
CA ASP A 210 -14.99 -3.90 -19.34
C ASP A 210 -15.14 -2.50 -18.73
N TYR A 211 -14.42 -1.51 -19.27
CA TYR A 211 -14.53 -0.12 -18.83
C TYR A 211 -15.93 0.45 -19.06
N THR A 212 -16.49 0.20 -20.25
CA THR A 212 -17.84 0.64 -20.61
C THR A 212 -18.88 0.01 -19.70
N ASP A 213 -18.78 -1.28 -19.43
CA ASP A 213 -19.68 -1.99 -18.52
C ASP A 213 -19.58 -1.44 -17.07
N MET A 214 -18.37 -1.18 -16.60
CA MET A 214 -18.21 -0.50 -15.30
C MET A 214 -18.88 0.88 -15.29
N GLN A 215 -18.74 1.68 -16.35
CA GLN A 215 -19.40 2.99 -16.45
C GLN A 215 -20.92 2.86 -16.45
N ASN A 216 -21.46 1.85 -17.13
CA ASN A 216 -22.90 1.56 -17.13
C ASN A 216 -23.41 1.22 -15.72
N ILE A 217 -22.68 0.42 -14.96
CA ILE A 217 -22.99 0.14 -13.54
C ILE A 217 -22.96 1.44 -12.72
N LEU A 218 -21.95 2.28 -12.89
CA LEU A 218 -21.83 3.53 -12.14
C LEU A 218 -22.96 4.53 -12.45
N ARG A 219 -23.56 4.46 -13.65
CA ARG A 219 -24.68 5.31 -14.08
C ARG A 219 -26.06 4.71 -13.78
N SER A 220 -26.15 3.40 -13.56
CA SER A 220 -27.44 2.69 -13.35
C SER A 220 -28.11 3.03 -12.03
N VAL A 221 -27.37 3.53 -11.05
CA VAL A 221 -27.86 3.83 -9.71
C VAL A 221 -27.53 5.28 -9.33
N THR A 222 -28.54 6.02 -8.85
CA THR A 222 -28.36 7.42 -8.42
C THR A 222 -27.50 7.55 -7.17
N ASN A 223 -27.54 6.55 -6.29
CA ASN A 223 -26.71 6.52 -5.08
C ASN A 223 -25.28 6.08 -5.42
N LYS A 224 -24.36 7.04 -5.44
CA LYS A 224 -22.94 6.81 -5.75
C LYS A 224 -22.28 5.72 -4.89
N LYS A 225 -22.63 5.62 -3.61
CA LYS A 225 -22.05 4.63 -2.70
C LYS A 225 -22.50 3.21 -3.06
N GLU A 226 -23.75 3.07 -3.47
CA GLU A 226 -24.32 1.81 -3.94
C GLU A 226 -23.74 1.42 -5.30
N ALA A 227 -23.69 2.35 -6.26
CA ALA A 227 -23.07 2.15 -7.56
C ALA A 227 -21.61 1.67 -7.44
N MET A 228 -20.82 2.33 -6.57
CA MET A 228 -19.45 1.93 -6.29
C MET A 228 -19.36 0.56 -5.62
N SER A 229 -20.30 0.22 -4.75
CA SER A 229 -20.36 -1.12 -4.13
C SER A 229 -20.65 -2.21 -5.16
N MET A 230 -21.55 -1.94 -6.11
CA MET A 230 -21.86 -2.86 -7.21
C MET A 230 -20.67 -3.02 -8.16
N ALA A 231 -20.07 -1.92 -8.62
CA ALA A 231 -18.89 -1.94 -9.47
C ALA A 231 -17.71 -2.65 -8.81
N GLY A 232 -17.56 -2.51 -7.49
CA GLY A 232 -16.49 -3.14 -6.72
C GLY A 232 -16.54 -4.68 -6.69
N LYS A 233 -17.70 -5.30 -6.99
CA LYS A 233 -17.81 -6.76 -7.04
C LYS A 233 -17.07 -7.35 -8.26
N SER A 234 -17.14 -6.70 -9.39
CA SER A 234 -16.53 -7.16 -10.66
C SER A 234 -15.22 -6.44 -10.98
N TYR A 235 -15.14 -5.14 -10.69
CA TYR A 235 -14.01 -4.28 -11.11
C TYR A 235 -13.17 -3.76 -9.95
N GLY A 236 -13.37 -4.26 -8.73
CA GLY A 236 -12.68 -3.80 -7.51
C GLY A 236 -11.16 -3.94 -7.52
N ASN A 237 -10.61 -4.75 -8.42
CA ASN A 237 -9.19 -5.01 -8.64
C ASN A 237 -8.62 -4.25 -9.86
N THR A 238 -9.29 -3.19 -10.32
CA THR A 238 -8.87 -2.38 -11.46
C THR A 238 -8.43 -0.98 -11.01
N TYR A 239 -7.57 -0.34 -11.81
CA TYR A 239 -7.23 1.06 -11.63
C TYR A 239 -8.46 1.98 -11.79
N TRP A 240 -9.40 1.64 -12.68
CA TRP A 240 -10.64 2.40 -12.86
C TRP A 240 -11.44 2.51 -11.58
N TYR A 241 -11.64 1.39 -10.88
CA TYR A 241 -12.32 1.37 -9.59
C TYR A 241 -11.62 2.26 -8.56
N TYR A 242 -10.28 2.16 -8.47
CA TYR A 242 -9.49 3.03 -7.61
C TYR A 242 -9.68 4.51 -7.98
N TYR A 243 -9.63 4.85 -9.28
CA TYR A 243 -9.76 6.22 -9.75
C TYR A 243 -11.10 6.84 -9.38
N PHE A 244 -12.22 6.13 -9.56
CA PHE A 244 -13.57 6.62 -9.26
C PHE A 244 -13.96 6.53 -7.78
N SER A 245 -13.40 5.60 -7.02
CA SER A 245 -13.70 5.44 -5.58
C SER A 245 -13.25 6.62 -4.71
N GLY A 246 -12.36 7.45 -5.19
CA GLY A 246 -11.82 8.60 -4.46
C GLY A 246 -12.41 9.97 -4.85
N LYS A 247 -13.47 9.98 -5.66
CA LYS A 247 -14.15 11.22 -6.12
C LYS A 247 -15.43 11.51 -5.38
#